data_2428ca4fd48c2b0b6810f051fe877724
#
_entry.id   2428ca4fd48c2b0b6810f051fe877724
#
_cell.length_a   1.000
_cell.length_b   1.000
_cell.length_c   1.000
_cell.angle_alpha   90.00
_cell.angle_beta   90.00
_cell.angle_gamma   90.00
#
_symmetry.space_group_name_H-M   'P 1'
#
loop_
_entity.id
_entity.type
_entity.pdbx_description
1 polymer ?
#
loop_
_entity_poly.entity_id
_entity_poly.type
_entity_poly.pdbx_seq_one_letter_code
_entity_poly.pdbx_strand_id
1 'polypeptide(L)'
;MMIEEIALVTAMRGVCSAAVTDQLTGLYNRRYLASHLSAMFDRTSWTGQPLSVMVLDLDHFKSINDTYGHDAGDAVLQEFADRIRSSVRAIDLACRYGGEEFLVAMPDTEKKVAAM
;
A
#
# COMPACT_ATOMS: atom_id res chain seq x y z
N MET A 1 18.81 4.63 5.14
CA MET A 1 18.37 3.25 5.03
C MET A 1 17.65 3.05 3.72
N MET A 2 17.35 1.82 3.38
CA MET A 2 16.79 1.49 2.07
C MET A 2 15.50 2.24 1.75
N ILE A 3 14.60 2.40 2.72
CA ILE A 3 13.33 3.11 2.51
C ILE A 3 13.56 4.59 2.23
N GLU A 4 14.49 5.21 2.92
CA GLU A 4 14.85 6.61 2.69
C GLU A 4 15.45 6.80 1.30
N GLU A 5 16.29 5.88 0.88
CA GLU A 5 16.88 5.89 -0.46
C GLU A 5 15.81 5.75 -1.55
N ILE A 6 14.85 4.88 -1.34
CA ILE A 6 13.73 4.70 -2.27
C ILE A 6 12.89 5.97 -2.37
N ALA A 7 12.58 6.58 -1.23
CA ALA A 7 11.82 7.82 -1.19
C ALA A 7 12.56 8.95 -1.90
N LEU A 8 13.88 9.06 -1.69
CA LEU A 8 14.70 10.06 -2.34
C LEU A 8 14.74 9.85 -3.85
N VAL A 9 14.94 8.61 -4.30
CA VAL A 9 14.94 8.27 -5.72
C VAL A 9 13.59 8.59 -6.36
N THR A 10 12.50 8.27 -5.69
CA THR A 10 11.16 8.57 -6.18
C THR A 10 10.93 10.07 -6.29
N ALA A 11 11.39 10.85 -5.31
CA ALA A 11 11.28 12.31 -5.34
C ALA A 11 12.11 12.91 -6.47
N MET A 12 13.30 12.40 -6.72
CA MET A 12 14.17 12.84 -7.81
C MET A 12 13.64 12.48 -9.19
N ARG A 13 12.83 11.43 -9.25
CA ARG A 13 12.19 10.93 -10.48
C ARG A 13 10.71 11.26 -10.51
N GLY A 14 10.34 12.50 -10.22
CA GLY A 14 8.94 12.89 -10.16
C GLY A 14 8.15 12.55 -11.42
N VAL A 15 8.79 12.54 -12.59
CA VAL A 15 8.18 12.14 -13.86
C VAL A 15 7.83 10.66 -13.92
N CYS A 16 8.41 9.84 -13.03
CA CYS A 16 8.19 8.40 -12.95
C CYS A 16 7.18 8.00 -11.88
N SER A 17 6.53 8.96 -11.22
CA SER A 17 5.58 8.65 -10.15
C SER A 17 4.45 7.73 -10.62
N ALA A 18 3.99 7.88 -11.85
CA ALA A 18 2.96 7.02 -12.45
C ALA A 18 3.40 5.57 -12.59
N ALA A 19 4.71 5.30 -12.63
CA ALA A 19 5.23 3.93 -12.74
C ALA A 19 5.23 3.21 -11.40
N VAL A 20 5.16 3.92 -10.27
CA VAL A 20 5.23 3.34 -8.92
C VAL A 20 3.97 3.55 -8.10
N THR A 21 3.12 4.49 -8.48
CA THR A 21 1.91 4.82 -7.71
C THR A 21 0.64 4.57 -8.52
N ASP A 22 -0.45 4.29 -7.78
CA ASP A 22 -1.78 4.24 -8.31
C ASP A 22 -2.32 5.67 -8.47
N GLN A 23 -2.79 6.00 -9.66
CA GLN A 23 -3.20 7.36 -9.98
C GLN A 23 -4.43 7.84 -9.19
N LEU A 24 -5.35 6.93 -8.90
CA LEU A 24 -6.56 7.29 -8.18
C LEU A 24 -6.31 7.55 -6.69
N THR A 25 -5.54 6.70 -6.05
CA THR A 25 -5.37 6.73 -4.59
C THR A 25 -4.06 7.34 -4.12
N GLY A 26 -3.06 7.40 -4.99
CA GLY A 26 -1.73 7.86 -4.63
C GLY A 26 -0.92 6.86 -3.81
N LEU A 27 -1.48 5.71 -3.49
CA LEU A 27 -0.73 4.62 -2.87
C LEU A 27 0.18 3.96 -3.91
N TYR A 28 1.13 3.16 -3.44
CA TYR A 28 1.96 2.40 -4.36
C TYR A 28 1.12 1.42 -5.16
N ASN A 29 1.55 1.13 -6.37
CA ASN A 29 0.87 0.17 -7.22
C ASN A 29 1.38 -1.25 -6.96
N ARG A 30 0.71 -2.24 -7.54
CA ARG A 30 1.06 -3.66 -7.40
C ARG A 30 2.47 -3.97 -7.88
N ARG A 31 2.91 -3.34 -8.95
CA ARG A 31 4.26 -3.56 -9.51
C ARG A 31 5.35 -3.13 -8.53
N TYR A 32 5.17 -1.96 -7.92
CA TYR A 32 6.12 -1.45 -6.94
C TYR A 32 6.19 -2.38 -5.73
N LEU A 33 5.02 -2.82 -5.25
CA LEU A 33 4.95 -3.77 -4.14
C LEU A 33 5.72 -5.05 -4.46
N ALA A 34 5.49 -5.64 -5.64
CA ALA A 34 6.12 -6.89 -6.04
C ALA A 34 7.65 -6.78 -6.02
N SER A 35 8.19 -5.65 -6.49
CA SER A 35 9.65 -5.46 -6.49
C SER A 35 10.23 -5.28 -5.10
N HIS A 36 9.49 -4.68 -4.17
CA HIS A 36 10.01 -4.35 -2.85
C HIS A 36 9.68 -5.40 -1.79
N LEU A 37 8.61 -6.16 -1.98
CA LEU A 37 8.22 -7.19 -1.02
C LEU A 37 9.29 -8.30 -0.94
N SER A 38 9.88 -8.65 -2.06
CA SER A 38 10.96 -9.63 -2.10
C SER A 38 12.14 -9.20 -1.24
N ALA A 39 12.54 -7.93 -1.35
CA ALA A 39 13.63 -7.36 -0.55
C ALA A 39 13.27 -7.35 0.95
N MET A 40 12.01 -7.10 1.28
CA MET A 40 11.53 -7.13 2.67
C MET A 40 11.59 -8.55 3.24
N PHE A 41 11.21 -9.56 2.46
CA PHE A 41 11.35 -10.96 2.87
C PHE A 41 12.80 -11.35 3.10
N ASP A 42 13.68 -10.96 2.19
CA ASP A 42 15.11 -11.24 2.32
C ASP A 42 15.67 -10.63 3.59
N ARG A 43 15.32 -9.38 3.87
CA ARG A 43 15.73 -8.70 5.09
C ARG A 43 15.25 -9.45 6.34
N THR A 44 14.02 -9.92 6.34
CA THR A 44 13.46 -10.72 7.43
C THR A 44 14.28 -11.98 7.67
N SER A 45 14.67 -12.66 6.62
CA SER A 45 15.51 -13.86 6.70
C SER A 45 16.90 -13.55 7.31
N TRP A 46 17.46 -12.39 7.00
CA TRP A 46 18.78 -11.98 7.49
C TRP A 46 18.75 -11.51 8.94
N THR A 47 17.76 -10.70 9.31
CA THR A 47 17.72 -10.02 10.61
C THR A 47 16.95 -10.79 11.66
N GLY A 48 16.09 -11.72 11.26
CA GLY A 48 15.16 -12.40 12.16
C GLY A 48 14.01 -11.50 12.62
N GLN A 49 13.92 -10.26 12.12
CA GLN A 49 12.82 -9.37 12.48
C GLN A 49 11.54 -9.77 11.76
N PRO A 50 10.38 -9.70 12.41
CA PRO A 50 9.13 -10.12 11.79
C PRO A 50 8.68 -9.16 10.69
N LEU A 51 8.04 -9.72 9.68
CA LEU A 51 7.35 -8.96 8.63
C LEU A 51 5.90 -9.38 8.65
N SER A 52 5.00 -8.42 8.83
CA SER A 52 3.56 -8.68 8.77
C SER A 52 2.98 -8.06 7.51
N VAL A 53 2.01 -8.75 6.93
CA VAL A 53 1.31 -8.29 5.74
C VAL A 53 -0.18 -8.32 6.03
N MET A 54 -0.86 -7.21 5.76
CA MET A 54 -2.30 -7.08 5.93
C MET A 54 -2.93 -6.92 4.56
N VAL A 55 -3.95 -7.71 4.28
CA VAL A 55 -4.75 -7.58 3.07
C VAL A 55 -6.12 -7.03 3.46
N LEU A 56 -6.54 -5.98 2.79
CA LEU A 56 -7.82 -5.33 3.05
C LEU A 56 -8.64 -5.32 1.77
N ASP A 57 -9.94 -5.51 1.94
CA ASP A 57 -10.89 -5.52 0.84
C ASP A 57 -12.11 -4.70 1.27
N LEU A 58 -12.60 -3.85 0.37
CA LEU A 58 -13.79 -3.04 0.65
C LEU A 58 -15.05 -3.89 0.46
N ASP A 59 -15.77 -4.11 1.55
CA ASP A 59 -17.04 -4.83 1.51
C ASP A 59 -18.07 -4.08 0.68
N HIS A 60 -18.80 -4.84 -0.14
CA HIS A 60 -19.90 -4.31 -0.94
C HIS A 60 -19.52 -3.19 -1.91
N PHE A 61 -18.27 -3.13 -2.33
CA PHE A 61 -17.80 -2.09 -3.24
C PHE A 61 -18.57 -2.08 -4.56
N LYS A 62 -18.86 -3.26 -5.11
CA LYS A 62 -19.66 -3.36 -6.33
C LYS A 62 -21.05 -2.76 -6.13
N SER A 63 -21.67 -3.00 -4.98
CA SER A 63 -22.97 -2.41 -4.63
C SER A 63 -22.91 -0.89 -4.60
N ILE A 64 -21.84 -0.32 -4.11
CA ILE A 64 -21.64 1.13 -4.08
C ILE A 64 -21.59 1.68 -5.50
N ASN A 65 -20.80 1.07 -6.38
CA ASN A 65 -20.73 1.45 -7.77
C ASN A 65 -22.07 1.32 -8.49
N ASP A 66 -22.76 0.21 -8.26
CA ASP A 66 -24.05 -0.06 -8.92
C ASP A 66 -25.15 0.90 -8.45
N THR A 67 -25.11 1.30 -7.19
CA THR A 67 -26.14 2.17 -6.60
C THR A 67 -25.86 3.64 -6.82
N TYR A 68 -24.60 4.06 -6.67
CA TYR A 68 -24.23 5.48 -6.65
C TYR A 68 -23.32 5.92 -7.81
N GLY A 69 -22.88 4.96 -8.64
CA GLY A 69 -22.03 5.24 -9.79
C GLY A 69 -20.54 5.10 -9.48
N HIS A 70 -19.75 5.04 -10.56
CA HIS A 70 -18.31 4.84 -10.45
C HIS A 70 -17.58 6.01 -9.76
N ASP A 71 -18.09 7.23 -9.92
CA ASP A 71 -17.50 8.40 -9.27
C ASP A 71 -17.60 8.28 -7.75
N ALA A 72 -18.71 7.77 -7.24
CA ALA A 72 -18.89 7.53 -5.82
C ALA A 72 -17.94 6.42 -5.34
N GLY A 73 -17.79 5.36 -6.14
CA GLY A 73 -16.84 4.29 -5.85
C GLY A 73 -15.40 4.80 -5.79
N ASP A 74 -15.02 5.66 -6.73
CA ASP A 74 -13.70 6.28 -6.74
C ASP A 74 -13.47 7.14 -5.48
N ALA A 75 -14.47 7.90 -5.06
CA ALA A 75 -14.39 8.70 -3.85
C ALA A 75 -14.20 7.82 -2.60
N VAL A 76 -14.88 6.67 -2.55
CA VAL A 76 -14.72 5.72 -1.45
C VAL A 76 -13.30 5.14 -1.44
N LEU A 77 -12.77 4.78 -2.60
CA LEU A 77 -11.40 4.28 -2.71
C LEU A 77 -10.38 5.31 -2.24
N GLN A 78 -10.57 6.57 -2.63
CA GLN A 78 -9.68 7.65 -2.21
C GLN A 78 -9.73 7.88 -0.70
N GLU A 79 -10.91 7.89 -0.13
CA GLU A 79 -11.09 8.05 1.32
C GLU A 79 -10.46 6.89 2.08
N PHE A 80 -10.65 5.67 1.61
CA PHE A 80 -10.08 4.48 2.22
C PHE A 80 -8.55 4.53 2.18
N ALA A 81 -7.99 4.93 1.05
CA ALA A 81 -6.55 5.10 0.89
C ALA A 81 -5.99 6.16 1.83
N ASP A 82 -6.69 7.27 2.00
CA ASP A 82 -6.28 8.33 2.92
C ASP A 82 -6.26 7.82 4.37
N ARG A 83 -7.23 7.01 4.74
CA ARG A 83 -7.29 6.41 6.08
C ARG A 83 -6.14 5.42 6.29
N ILE A 84 -5.83 4.60 5.30
CA ILE A 84 -4.68 3.71 5.36
C ILE A 84 -3.40 4.52 5.55
N ARG A 85 -3.21 5.54 4.72
CA ARG A 85 -2.02 6.39 4.77
C ARG A 85 -1.83 7.03 6.13
N SER A 86 -2.92 7.47 6.75
CA SER A 86 -2.89 8.08 8.08
C SER A 86 -2.64 7.09 9.21
N SER A 87 -2.88 5.81 8.96
CA SER A 87 -2.80 4.76 9.98
C SER A 87 -1.47 4.02 9.99
N VAL A 88 -0.70 4.09 8.91
CA VAL A 88 0.55 3.35 8.76
C VAL A 88 1.76 4.21 9.06
N ARG A 89 2.88 3.54 9.38
CA ARG A 89 4.15 4.20 9.64
C ARG A 89 4.87 4.52 8.34
N ALA A 90 5.86 5.42 8.40
CA ALA A 90 6.69 5.78 7.23
C ALA A 90 7.42 4.57 6.63
N ILE A 91 7.77 3.57 7.48
CA ILE A 91 8.47 2.36 7.02
C ILE A 91 7.52 1.31 6.44
N ASP A 92 6.21 1.47 6.64
CA ASP A 92 5.22 0.55 6.11
C ASP A 92 4.96 0.84 4.63
N LEU A 93 4.66 -0.21 3.88
CA LEU A 93 4.39 -0.10 2.46
C LEU A 93 2.91 -0.34 2.21
N ALA A 94 2.19 0.72 1.85
CA ALA A 94 0.76 0.65 1.54
C ALA A 94 0.57 0.67 0.03
N CYS A 95 -0.21 -0.28 -0.48
CA CYS A 95 -0.39 -0.53 -1.89
C CYS A 95 -1.86 -0.74 -2.24
N ARG A 96 -2.29 -0.20 -3.37
CA ARG A 96 -3.53 -0.63 -3.99
C ARG A 96 -3.21 -1.85 -4.85
N TYR A 97 -3.62 -3.02 -4.38
CA TYR A 97 -3.25 -4.30 -4.99
C TYR A 97 -4.17 -4.69 -6.14
N GLY A 98 -5.46 -4.43 -6.02
CA GLY A 98 -6.48 -4.70 -7.01
C GLY A 98 -7.47 -3.55 -7.08
N GLY A 99 -8.60 -3.75 -7.76
CA GLY A 99 -9.62 -2.71 -7.91
C GLY A 99 -10.11 -2.16 -6.58
N GLU A 100 -10.42 -3.05 -5.65
CA GLU A 100 -10.93 -2.72 -4.32
C GLU A 100 -10.09 -3.34 -3.21
N GLU A 101 -8.93 -3.87 -3.57
CA GLU A 101 -8.04 -4.58 -2.66
C GLU A 101 -6.81 -3.75 -2.35
N PHE A 102 -6.43 -3.75 -1.08
CA PHE A 102 -5.27 -3.02 -0.57
C PHE A 102 -4.39 -3.96 0.21
N LEU A 103 -3.10 -3.68 0.21
CA LEU A 103 -2.13 -4.48 0.93
C LEU A 103 -1.18 -3.56 1.66
N VAL A 104 -0.91 -3.86 2.93
CA VAL A 104 0.06 -3.13 3.74
C VAL A 104 1.12 -4.11 4.22
N ALA A 105 2.35 -3.85 3.87
CA ALA A 105 3.50 -4.60 4.36
C ALA A 105 4.15 -3.82 5.49
N MET A 106 4.29 -4.46 6.64
CA MET A 106 4.75 -3.83 7.87
C MET A 106 6.01 -4.53 8.38
N PRO A 107 7.20 -4.00 8.04
CA PRO A 107 8.45 -4.58 8.54
C PRO A 107 8.58 -4.35 10.05
N ASP A 108 9.35 -5.22 10.69
CA ASP A 108 9.63 -5.17 12.12
C ASP A 108 8.35 -5.14 12.98
N THR A 109 7.30 -5.85 12.52
CA THR A 109 5.99 -5.81 13.14
C THR A 109 5.45 -7.22 13.32
N GLU A 110 5.09 -7.55 14.56
CA GLU A 110 4.44 -8.82 14.87
C GLU A 110 2.96 -8.77 14.52
N LYS A 111 2.39 -9.93 14.24
CA LYS A 111 1.00 -10.07 13.81
C LYS A 111 0.00 -9.36 14.74
N LYS A 112 0.19 -9.48 16.05
CA LYS A 112 -0.72 -8.87 17.03
C LYS A 112 -0.72 -7.34 17.01
N VAL A 113 0.37 -6.74 16.53
CA VAL A 113 0.49 -5.28 16.41
C VAL A 113 -0.01 -4.81 15.06
N ALA A 114 0.00 -5.69 14.06
CA ALA A 114 -0.46 -5.39 12.71
C ALA A 114 -1.99 -5.35 12.60
N ALA A 115 -2.71 -5.87 13.58
CA ALA A 115 -4.17 -5.84 13.58
C ALA A 115 -4.66 -4.40 13.78
N MET A 116 -5.53 -3.96 12.90
CA MET A 116 -6.08 -2.60 12.95
C MET A 116 -7.55 -2.61 13.29
#